data_b7670803092fb8453e839004448ade44
#
_entry.id   b7670803092fb8453e839004448ade44
#
_cell.length_a   1.000
_cell.length_b   1.000
_cell.length_c   1.000
_cell.angle_alpha   90.00
_cell.angle_beta   90.00
_cell.angle_gamma   90.00
#
_symmetry.space_group_name_H-M   'P 1'
#
loop_
_entity.id
_entity.type
_entity.pdbx_description
1 polymer ?
#
loop_
_entity_poly.entity_id
_entity_poly.type
_entity_poly.pdbx_seq_one_letter_code
_entity_poly.pdbx_strand_id
1 'polypeptide(L)'
;MVKIKEGFKGERFVSLPEELLASYRREPLINNLYVRKIGFFPRVKYHFLQKEHGCDYAMLIYCTEGKGWYRILGKQYTVEKYQYIIIPPGIPYSFGADEGDPWTIYWLHFQGKLCDQFLPSHPVPVTISPNEYSRLQDRLRLFEEIYSSFSMGYIKEYMIYSSMCLYNFLASFIYLEQFRHIMIPSQKEYPFTARVIHYMRENIQQNLTLKELASYFKYSPSHFSALFFGETGVSPMNYFIRLKIQKACEYIELTNMKLNEIA
;
A
#
# COMPACT_ATOMS: atom_id res chain seq x y z
N MET A 1 -5.58 17.89 -32.99
CA MET A 1 -4.78 16.97 -32.14
C MET A 1 -5.61 15.72 -31.90
N VAL A 2 -5.09 14.53 -32.24
CA VAL A 2 -5.80 13.26 -32.03
C VAL A 2 -5.85 12.99 -30.53
N LYS A 3 -7.05 12.64 -30.02
CA LYS A 3 -7.27 12.32 -28.61
C LYS A 3 -7.93 10.94 -28.53
N ILE A 4 -7.26 9.99 -27.88
CA ILE A 4 -7.69 8.60 -27.80
C ILE A 4 -7.89 8.25 -26.32
N LYS A 5 -9.04 7.67 -26.01
CA LYS A 5 -9.38 7.25 -24.64
C LYS A 5 -9.04 5.78 -24.40
N GLU A 6 -9.34 4.92 -25.36
CA GLU A 6 -9.22 3.45 -25.33
C GLU A 6 -8.97 2.97 -26.76
N GLY A 7 -8.47 1.73 -26.97
CA GLY A 7 -8.20 1.16 -28.30
C GLY A 7 -6.71 1.15 -28.66
N PHE A 8 -5.84 1.13 -27.65
CA PHE A 8 -4.39 1.09 -27.85
C PHE A 8 -3.92 -0.34 -28.13
N LYS A 9 -2.93 -0.47 -29.00
CA LYS A 9 -2.33 -1.78 -29.27
C LYS A 9 -1.70 -2.37 -27.99
N GLY A 10 -2.15 -3.56 -27.59
CA GLY A 10 -1.67 -4.26 -26.41
C GLY A 10 -2.29 -3.80 -25.09
N GLU A 11 -3.30 -2.90 -25.14
CA GLU A 11 -4.07 -2.59 -23.95
C GLU A 11 -4.86 -3.81 -23.46
N ARG A 12 -5.08 -3.83 -22.17
CA ARG A 12 -6.01 -4.78 -21.54
C ARG A 12 -6.67 -4.12 -20.36
N PHE A 13 -7.96 -4.29 -20.23
CA PHE A 13 -8.72 -3.81 -19.09
C PHE A 13 -9.99 -4.63 -18.86
N VAL A 14 -10.48 -4.55 -17.62
CA VAL A 14 -11.79 -5.08 -17.22
C VAL A 14 -12.61 -3.93 -16.65
N SER A 15 -13.88 -3.86 -17.08
CA SER A 15 -14.87 -2.94 -16.54
C SER A 15 -16.03 -3.76 -15.97
N LEU A 16 -16.24 -3.68 -14.66
CA LEU A 16 -17.34 -4.41 -14.02
C LEU A 16 -18.67 -3.74 -14.32
N PRO A 17 -19.72 -4.51 -14.73
CA PRO A 17 -21.06 -3.97 -14.95
C PRO A 17 -21.66 -3.40 -13.67
N GLU A 18 -22.41 -2.29 -13.78
CA GLU A 18 -23.03 -1.64 -12.62
C GLU A 18 -24.07 -2.52 -11.93
N GLU A 19 -24.81 -3.31 -12.70
CA GLU A 19 -25.80 -4.26 -12.18
C GLU A 19 -25.13 -5.33 -11.31
N LEU A 20 -23.96 -5.78 -11.71
CA LEU A 20 -23.15 -6.72 -10.95
C LEU A 20 -22.69 -6.10 -9.62
N LEU A 21 -22.12 -4.90 -9.66
CA LEU A 21 -21.70 -4.19 -8.45
C LEU A 21 -22.86 -3.92 -7.50
N ALA A 22 -24.03 -3.56 -8.06
CA ALA A 22 -25.24 -3.36 -7.29
C ALA A 22 -25.71 -4.64 -6.57
N SER A 23 -25.55 -5.81 -7.18
CA SER A 23 -25.90 -7.10 -6.57
C SER A 23 -25.09 -7.42 -5.32
N TYR A 24 -23.85 -6.91 -5.21
CA TYR A 24 -22.95 -7.12 -4.08
C TYR A 24 -22.97 -6.01 -3.03
N ARG A 25 -23.86 -5.00 -3.13
CA ARG A 25 -23.93 -3.88 -2.15
C ARG A 25 -24.21 -4.32 -0.72
N ARG A 26 -24.76 -5.51 -0.51
CA ARG A 26 -25.05 -6.09 0.83
C ARG A 26 -23.89 -6.94 1.36
N GLU A 27 -22.86 -7.21 0.54
CA GLU A 27 -21.71 -7.99 0.94
C GLU A 27 -20.63 -7.06 1.53
N PRO A 28 -20.39 -7.08 2.85
CA PRO A 28 -19.49 -6.11 3.49
C PRO A 28 -18.05 -6.16 2.96
N LEU A 29 -17.54 -7.36 2.66
CA LEU A 29 -16.17 -7.54 2.16
C LEU A 29 -15.97 -6.95 0.76
N ILE A 30 -17.02 -6.82 -0.02
CA ILE A 30 -16.98 -6.16 -1.33
C ILE A 30 -17.35 -4.68 -1.16
N ASN A 31 -18.47 -4.36 -0.49
CA ASN A 31 -19.00 -3.00 -0.43
C ASN A 31 -18.10 -2.00 0.32
N ASN A 32 -17.21 -2.48 1.19
CA ASN A 32 -16.27 -1.61 1.89
C ASN A 32 -15.19 -1.05 0.96
N LEU A 33 -14.68 -1.86 0.02
CA LEU A 33 -13.68 -1.42 -0.95
C LEU A 33 -13.65 -2.41 -2.12
N TYR A 34 -13.87 -1.93 -3.34
CA TYR A 34 -13.90 -2.77 -4.55
C TYR A 34 -13.38 -2.06 -5.78
N VAL A 35 -12.93 -2.84 -6.76
CA VAL A 35 -12.52 -2.36 -8.08
C VAL A 35 -13.76 -2.17 -8.96
N ARG A 36 -13.85 -1.05 -9.68
CA ARG A 36 -14.83 -0.82 -10.77
C ARG A 36 -14.25 -1.11 -12.14
N LYS A 37 -13.02 -0.66 -12.35
CA LYS A 37 -12.26 -0.88 -13.57
C LYS A 37 -10.81 -1.08 -13.22
N ILE A 38 -10.12 -1.90 -13.99
CA ILE A 38 -8.68 -2.14 -13.85
C ILE A 38 -8.08 -2.36 -15.23
N GLY A 39 -6.91 -1.81 -15.49
CA GLY A 39 -6.31 -1.96 -16.81
C GLY A 39 -4.82 -1.60 -16.86
N PHE A 40 -4.24 -2.05 -17.95
CA PHE A 40 -2.85 -1.81 -18.34
C PHE A 40 -2.82 -1.21 -19.74
N PHE A 41 -2.14 -0.07 -19.90
CA PHE A 41 -2.00 0.64 -21.16
C PHE A 41 -0.51 0.82 -21.49
N PRO A 42 0.03 0.09 -22.48
CA PRO A 42 1.46 0.16 -22.86
C PRO A 42 1.72 1.30 -23.85
N ARG A 43 2.65 2.21 -23.53
CA ARG A 43 3.14 3.29 -24.40
C ARG A 43 2.03 4.00 -25.22
N VAL A 44 1.00 4.45 -24.51
CA VAL A 44 -0.26 4.92 -25.11
C VAL A 44 -0.15 6.33 -25.67
N LYS A 45 0.31 6.44 -26.90
CA LYS A 45 0.40 7.73 -27.61
C LYS A 45 -0.98 8.36 -27.80
N TYR A 46 -1.07 9.68 -27.61
CA TYR A 46 -2.32 10.47 -27.71
C TYR A 46 -3.39 10.11 -26.68
N HIS A 47 -3.05 9.35 -25.64
CA HIS A 47 -3.97 9.09 -24.55
C HIS A 47 -4.43 10.40 -23.92
N PHE A 48 -5.74 10.58 -23.84
CA PHE A 48 -6.35 11.76 -23.25
C PHE A 48 -7.70 11.45 -22.66
N LEU A 49 -7.94 11.92 -21.44
CA LEU A 49 -9.24 11.86 -20.80
C LEU A 49 -9.50 13.15 -20.02
N GLN A 50 -10.75 13.62 -20.07
CA GLN A 50 -11.24 14.75 -19.30
C GLN A 50 -12.58 14.44 -18.65
N LYS A 51 -12.74 14.82 -17.40
CA LYS A 51 -13.96 14.71 -16.61
C LYS A 51 -14.26 16.06 -15.95
N GLU A 52 -15.18 16.81 -16.54
CA GLU A 52 -15.50 18.17 -16.12
C GLU A 52 -16.20 18.23 -14.75
N HIS A 53 -16.90 17.16 -14.38
CA HIS A 53 -17.61 17.06 -13.11
C HIS A 53 -16.99 16.00 -12.15
N GLY A 54 -15.77 15.50 -12.47
CA GLY A 54 -15.16 14.41 -11.76
C GLY A 54 -15.87 13.07 -12.01
N CYS A 55 -15.66 12.13 -11.12
CA CYS A 55 -16.28 10.79 -11.13
C CYS A 55 -16.68 10.42 -9.70
N ASP A 56 -17.57 9.44 -9.56
CA ASP A 56 -18.03 8.90 -8.27
C ASP A 56 -17.09 7.84 -7.66
N TYR A 57 -15.91 7.67 -8.25
CA TYR A 57 -14.87 6.72 -7.85
C TYR A 57 -13.51 7.40 -7.73
N ALA A 58 -12.62 6.80 -6.96
CA ALA A 58 -11.21 7.16 -6.96
C ALA A 58 -10.45 6.43 -8.08
N MET A 59 -9.41 7.05 -8.61
CA MET A 59 -8.55 6.46 -9.65
C MET A 59 -7.10 6.47 -9.20
N LEU A 60 -6.44 5.31 -9.23
CA LEU A 60 -5.00 5.19 -9.12
C LEU A 60 -4.41 5.02 -10.53
N ILE A 61 -3.37 5.79 -10.85
CA ILE A 61 -2.55 5.64 -12.04
C ILE A 61 -1.09 5.48 -11.60
N TYR A 62 -0.43 4.41 -12.02
CA TYR A 62 0.97 4.13 -11.77
C TYR A 62 1.74 4.07 -13.08
N CYS A 63 2.69 4.99 -13.28
CA CYS A 63 3.54 5.08 -14.46
C CYS A 63 4.78 4.20 -14.29
N THR A 64 4.98 3.22 -15.19
CA THR A 64 6.14 2.33 -15.17
C THR A 64 7.19 2.66 -16.23
N GLU A 65 6.80 3.37 -17.30
CA GLU A 65 7.70 3.85 -18.36
C GLU A 65 7.15 5.14 -18.96
N GLY A 66 8.03 5.94 -19.56
CA GLY A 66 7.66 7.19 -20.19
C GLY A 66 7.10 8.22 -19.20
N LYS A 67 6.30 9.12 -19.67
CA LYS A 67 5.67 10.17 -18.85
C LYS A 67 4.32 10.64 -19.43
N GLY A 68 3.55 11.27 -18.57
CA GLY A 68 2.30 11.91 -18.89
C GLY A 68 2.08 13.14 -18.03
N TRP A 69 0.91 13.70 -18.11
CA TRP A 69 0.50 14.85 -17.31
C TRP A 69 -0.94 14.67 -16.82
N TYR A 70 -1.25 15.31 -15.71
CA TYR A 70 -2.63 15.49 -15.29
C TYR A 70 -2.86 16.89 -14.73
N ARG A 71 -4.11 17.35 -14.86
CA ARG A 71 -4.56 18.65 -14.35
C ARG A 71 -5.69 18.41 -13.35
N ILE A 72 -5.55 18.97 -12.15
CA ILE A 72 -6.51 18.87 -11.05
C ILE A 72 -6.45 20.14 -10.21
N LEU A 73 -7.59 20.62 -9.70
CA LEU A 73 -7.67 21.82 -8.87
C LEU A 73 -6.96 23.04 -9.48
N GLY A 74 -7.04 23.22 -10.81
CA GLY A 74 -6.40 24.31 -11.53
C GLY A 74 -4.89 24.18 -11.74
N LYS A 75 -4.25 23.14 -11.19
CA LYS A 75 -2.80 22.88 -11.34
C LYS A 75 -2.55 21.72 -12.28
N GLN A 76 -1.44 21.83 -13.03
CA GLN A 76 -0.96 20.75 -13.88
C GLN A 76 0.34 20.18 -13.32
N TYR A 77 0.44 18.86 -13.33
CA TYR A 77 1.58 18.09 -12.86
C TYR A 77 2.04 17.14 -13.96
N THR A 78 3.35 16.88 -14.03
CA THR A 78 3.91 15.78 -14.80
C THR A 78 3.91 14.52 -13.96
N VAL A 79 3.62 13.38 -14.58
CA VAL A 79 3.74 12.05 -13.96
C VAL A 79 4.80 11.30 -14.74
N GLU A 80 5.90 10.97 -14.07
CA GLU A 80 7.06 10.33 -14.66
C GLU A 80 7.15 8.85 -14.27
N LYS A 81 8.10 8.16 -14.87
CA LYS A 81 8.41 6.76 -14.54
C LYS A 81 8.59 6.57 -13.03
N TYR A 82 7.98 5.51 -12.50
CA TYR A 82 7.93 5.15 -11.07
C TYR A 82 7.15 6.12 -10.19
N GLN A 83 6.32 6.96 -10.78
CA GLN A 83 5.39 7.79 -10.04
C GLN A 83 3.96 7.24 -10.11
N TYR A 84 3.22 7.47 -9.04
CA TYR A 84 1.79 7.24 -9.05
C TYR A 84 1.02 8.47 -8.59
N ILE A 85 -0.24 8.53 -8.98
CA ILE A 85 -1.23 9.49 -8.50
C ILE A 85 -2.50 8.77 -8.06
N ILE A 86 -3.18 9.32 -7.07
CA ILE A 86 -4.56 8.93 -6.74
C ILE A 86 -5.42 10.17 -6.93
N ILE A 87 -6.40 10.09 -7.83
CA ILE A 87 -7.37 11.13 -8.11
C ILE A 87 -8.63 10.84 -7.28
N PRO A 88 -9.00 11.75 -6.33
CA PRO A 88 -10.20 11.59 -5.51
C PRO A 88 -11.50 11.65 -6.31
N PRO A 89 -12.60 11.07 -5.80
CA PRO A 89 -13.93 11.25 -6.39
C PRO A 89 -14.40 12.71 -6.35
N GLY A 90 -15.30 13.07 -7.25
CA GLY A 90 -15.99 14.37 -7.26
C GLY A 90 -15.17 15.57 -7.74
N ILE A 91 -13.88 15.40 -8.00
CA ILE A 91 -12.99 16.50 -8.42
C ILE A 91 -12.83 16.49 -9.96
N PRO A 92 -13.05 17.62 -10.65
CA PRO A 92 -12.75 17.75 -12.07
C PRO A 92 -11.27 17.51 -12.38
N TYR A 93 -11.00 16.72 -13.42
CA TYR A 93 -9.64 16.45 -13.84
C TYR A 93 -9.51 16.21 -15.35
N SER A 94 -8.31 16.35 -15.84
CA SER A 94 -7.91 15.85 -17.15
C SER A 94 -6.50 15.30 -17.08
N PHE A 95 -6.19 14.33 -17.92
CA PHE A 95 -4.84 13.80 -18.04
C PHE A 95 -4.55 13.33 -19.46
N GLY A 96 -3.27 13.17 -19.77
CA GLY A 96 -2.84 12.67 -21.06
C GLY A 96 -1.40 12.18 -21.05
N ALA A 97 -1.06 11.39 -22.07
CA ALA A 97 0.31 10.97 -22.32
C ALA A 97 1.14 12.14 -22.89
N ASP A 98 2.44 12.13 -22.62
CA ASP A 98 3.41 12.96 -23.34
C ASP A 98 3.50 12.50 -24.81
N GLU A 99 3.63 13.45 -25.73
CA GLU A 99 3.65 13.14 -27.17
C GLU A 99 4.98 12.50 -27.61
N GLY A 100 6.08 12.90 -27.00
CA GLY A 100 7.43 12.43 -27.33
C GLY A 100 7.83 11.15 -26.61
N ASP A 101 7.40 11.00 -25.36
CA ASP A 101 7.68 9.85 -24.51
C ASP A 101 6.42 9.35 -23.79
N PRO A 102 5.49 8.75 -24.53
CA PRO A 102 4.20 8.34 -23.98
C PRO A 102 4.32 7.27 -22.90
N TRP A 103 3.57 7.44 -21.84
CA TRP A 103 3.60 6.58 -20.68
C TRP A 103 3.08 5.15 -20.91
N THR A 104 3.64 4.23 -20.13
CA THR A 104 3.08 2.90 -19.85
C THR A 104 2.49 2.95 -18.44
N ILE A 105 1.20 2.66 -18.31
CA ILE A 105 0.49 2.81 -17.04
C ILE A 105 -0.27 1.55 -16.64
N TYR A 106 -0.24 1.28 -15.33
CA TYR A 106 -1.18 0.43 -14.62
C TYR A 106 -2.18 1.35 -13.92
N TRP A 107 -3.46 1.11 -14.12
CA TRP A 107 -4.49 1.97 -13.55
C TRP A 107 -5.66 1.16 -13.01
N LEU A 108 -6.32 1.68 -11.99
CA LEU A 108 -7.57 1.13 -11.50
C LEU A 108 -8.49 2.22 -10.96
N HIS A 109 -9.79 1.97 -11.08
CA HIS A 109 -10.84 2.74 -10.46
C HIS A 109 -11.37 1.93 -9.27
N PHE A 110 -11.43 2.54 -8.10
CA PHE A 110 -11.91 1.90 -6.89
C PHE A 110 -12.95 2.75 -6.16
N GLN A 111 -13.82 2.09 -5.45
CA GLN A 111 -14.92 2.68 -4.72
C GLN A 111 -15.27 1.83 -3.49
N GLY A 112 -16.13 2.34 -2.61
CA GLY A 112 -16.63 1.64 -1.44
C GLY A 112 -16.73 2.55 -0.23
N LYS A 113 -17.32 2.06 0.86
CA LYS A 113 -17.55 2.83 2.09
C LYS A 113 -16.25 3.32 2.75
N LEU A 114 -15.15 2.60 2.53
CA LEU A 114 -13.84 2.93 3.09
C LEU A 114 -12.91 3.61 2.08
N CYS A 115 -13.41 3.97 0.90
CA CYS A 115 -12.61 4.59 -0.16
C CYS A 115 -11.83 5.80 0.36
N ASP A 116 -12.44 6.65 1.17
CA ASP A 116 -11.84 7.89 1.69
C ASP A 116 -10.60 7.64 2.55
N GLN A 117 -10.46 6.44 3.16
CA GLN A 117 -9.28 6.08 3.95
C GLN A 117 -8.01 5.90 3.09
N PHE A 118 -8.18 5.80 1.78
CA PHE A 118 -7.09 5.59 0.81
C PHE A 118 -6.81 6.82 -0.05
N LEU A 119 -7.45 7.95 0.25
CA LEU A 119 -7.26 9.18 -0.51
C LEU A 119 -6.11 10.00 0.09
N PRO A 120 -5.26 10.61 -0.77
CA PRO A 120 -4.21 11.50 -0.30
C PRO A 120 -4.80 12.85 0.15
N SER A 121 -4.18 13.47 1.15
CA SER A 121 -4.52 14.84 1.56
C SER A 121 -4.32 15.85 0.42
N HIS A 122 -3.35 15.58 -0.45
CA HIS A 122 -3.05 16.37 -1.65
C HIS A 122 -2.81 15.44 -2.83
N PRO A 123 -3.58 15.55 -3.92
CA PRO A 123 -3.42 14.72 -5.10
C PRO A 123 -2.21 15.19 -5.94
N VAL A 124 -1.01 14.89 -5.48
CA VAL A 124 0.26 15.17 -6.16
C VAL A 124 0.96 13.88 -6.55
N PRO A 125 1.85 13.88 -7.57
CA PRO A 125 2.60 12.68 -7.92
C PRO A 125 3.52 12.27 -6.78
N VAL A 126 3.52 10.97 -6.46
CA VAL A 126 4.39 10.37 -5.44
C VAL A 126 5.38 9.44 -6.13
N THR A 127 6.67 9.62 -5.86
CA THR A 127 7.73 8.82 -6.44
C THR A 127 7.99 7.57 -5.61
N ILE A 128 8.00 6.42 -6.29
CA ILE A 128 8.48 5.16 -5.74
C ILE A 128 9.93 5.00 -6.18
N SER A 129 10.88 5.46 -5.37
CA SER A 129 12.30 5.38 -5.72
C SER A 129 12.72 3.94 -6.04
N PRO A 130 13.24 3.66 -7.24
CA PRO A 130 13.67 2.32 -7.61
C PRO A 130 14.96 1.98 -6.86
N ASN A 131 14.89 0.99 -6.00
CA ASN A 131 16.04 0.35 -5.34
C ASN A 131 15.71 -1.14 -5.16
N GLU A 132 16.63 -1.91 -4.61
CA GLU A 132 16.44 -3.34 -4.37
C GLU A 132 15.23 -3.66 -3.47
N TYR A 133 14.82 -2.71 -2.62
CA TYR A 133 13.70 -2.85 -1.67
C TYR A 133 12.39 -2.21 -2.18
N SER A 134 12.38 -1.64 -3.37
CA SER A 134 11.17 -0.97 -3.91
C SER A 134 10.01 -1.93 -4.19
N ARG A 135 10.30 -3.24 -4.29
CA ARG A 135 9.31 -4.30 -4.52
C ARG A 135 8.40 -4.02 -5.71
N LEU A 136 9.00 -3.49 -6.81
CA LEU A 136 8.24 -3.12 -8.01
C LEU A 136 7.48 -4.31 -8.59
N GLN A 137 8.15 -5.49 -8.68
CA GLN A 137 7.56 -6.71 -9.23
C GLN A 137 6.44 -7.26 -8.35
N ASP A 138 6.58 -7.19 -7.02
CA ASP A 138 5.53 -7.61 -6.11
C ASP A 138 4.26 -6.77 -6.28
N ARG A 139 4.42 -5.45 -6.48
CA ARG A 139 3.31 -4.53 -6.75
C ARG A 139 2.59 -4.86 -8.06
N LEU A 140 3.36 -5.15 -9.12
CA LEU A 140 2.78 -5.57 -10.40
C LEU A 140 2.10 -6.94 -10.28
N ARG A 141 2.64 -7.87 -9.47
CA ARG A 141 2.00 -9.16 -9.20
C ARG A 141 0.65 -8.99 -8.50
N LEU A 142 0.56 -8.10 -7.51
CA LEU A 142 -0.73 -7.78 -6.86
C LEU A 142 -1.76 -7.23 -7.87
N PHE A 143 -1.31 -6.38 -8.80
CA PHE A 143 -2.18 -5.90 -9.88
C PHE A 143 -2.68 -7.06 -10.77
N GLU A 144 -1.77 -7.93 -11.22
CA GLU A 144 -2.11 -9.08 -12.06
C GLU A 144 -3.05 -10.05 -11.34
N GLU A 145 -2.90 -10.22 -10.05
CA GLU A 145 -3.75 -11.07 -9.23
C GLU A 145 -5.19 -10.54 -9.18
N ILE A 146 -5.36 -9.24 -8.98
CA ILE A 146 -6.68 -8.59 -9.06
C ILE A 146 -7.24 -8.71 -10.48
N TYR A 147 -6.45 -8.41 -11.51
CA TYR A 147 -6.89 -8.47 -12.90
C TYR A 147 -7.33 -9.88 -13.30
N SER A 148 -6.53 -10.88 -12.96
CA SER A 148 -6.79 -12.28 -13.28
C SER A 148 -8.00 -12.85 -12.55
N SER A 149 -8.31 -12.38 -11.32
CA SER A 149 -9.49 -12.84 -10.59
C SER A 149 -10.79 -12.56 -11.36
N PHE A 150 -10.85 -11.46 -12.12
CA PHE A 150 -12.00 -11.15 -12.96
C PHE A 150 -12.09 -12.00 -14.22
N SER A 151 -10.97 -12.55 -14.69
CA SER A 151 -10.97 -13.49 -15.82
C SER A 151 -11.54 -14.86 -15.46
N MET A 152 -11.58 -15.20 -14.17
CA MET A 152 -12.18 -16.43 -13.66
C MET A 152 -13.70 -16.34 -13.49
N GLY A 153 -14.29 -15.18 -13.77
CA GLY A 153 -15.72 -14.91 -13.64
C GLY A 153 -16.05 -13.98 -12.46
N TYR A 154 -17.30 -13.51 -12.45
CA TYR A 154 -17.78 -12.52 -11.49
C TYR A 154 -18.58 -13.16 -10.33
N ILE A 155 -18.24 -14.39 -9.93
CA ILE A 155 -18.89 -15.03 -8.78
C ILE A 155 -18.41 -14.40 -7.47
N LYS A 156 -19.19 -14.58 -6.42
CA LYS A 156 -19.00 -13.93 -5.12
C LYS A 156 -17.61 -14.12 -4.56
N GLU A 157 -17.05 -15.31 -4.65
CA GLU A 157 -15.74 -15.67 -4.11
C GLU A 157 -14.61 -14.88 -4.77
N TYR A 158 -14.62 -14.76 -6.09
CA TYR A 158 -13.61 -13.95 -6.81
C TYR A 158 -13.80 -12.45 -6.59
N MET A 159 -15.05 -11.99 -6.44
CA MET A 159 -15.31 -10.59 -6.09
C MET A 159 -14.80 -10.24 -4.68
N ILE A 160 -14.99 -11.12 -3.70
CA ILE A 160 -14.42 -10.96 -2.34
C ILE A 160 -12.90 -11.00 -2.42
N TYR A 161 -12.33 -11.99 -3.10
CA TYR A 161 -10.89 -12.13 -3.24
C TYR A 161 -10.23 -10.90 -3.86
N SER A 162 -10.77 -10.40 -4.98
CA SER A 162 -10.27 -9.17 -5.62
C SER A 162 -10.34 -7.96 -4.70
N SER A 163 -11.41 -7.85 -3.90
CA SER A 163 -11.55 -6.78 -2.90
C SER A 163 -10.48 -6.88 -1.80
N MET A 164 -10.19 -8.07 -1.30
CA MET A 164 -9.11 -8.28 -0.31
C MET A 164 -7.73 -7.97 -0.90
N CYS A 165 -7.44 -8.40 -2.13
CA CYS A 165 -6.20 -8.08 -2.83
C CYS A 165 -6.05 -6.56 -3.07
N LEU A 166 -7.16 -5.83 -3.30
CA LEU A 166 -7.16 -4.39 -3.48
C LEU A 166 -6.63 -3.65 -2.26
N TYR A 167 -6.97 -4.09 -1.03
CA TYR A 167 -6.40 -3.49 0.19
C TYR A 167 -4.87 -3.60 0.19
N ASN A 168 -4.34 -4.78 -0.12
CA ASN A 168 -2.88 -4.99 -0.16
C ASN A 168 -2.23 -4.19 -1.30
N PHE A 169 -2.86 -4.14 -2.47
CA PHE A 169 -2.39 -3.35 -3.59
C PHE A 169 -2.31 -1.86 -3.25
N LEU A 170 -3.37 -1.25 -2.71
CA LEU A 170 -3.38 0.15 -2.29
C LEU A 170 -2.38 0.41 -1.15
N ALA A 171 -2.27 -0.50 -0.18
CA ALA A 171 -1.28 -0.41 0.90
C ALA A 171 0.15 -0.35 0.36
N SER A 172 0.45 -1.03 -0.75
CA SER A 172 1.77 -1.00 -1.39
C SER A 172 2.18 0.36 -1.93
N PHE A 173 1.25 1.28 -2.10
CA PHE A 173 1.48 2.68 -2.51
C PHE A 173 1.41 3.63 -1.32
N ILE A 174 0.40 3.51 -0.47
CA ILE A 174 0.11 4.46 0.60
C ILE A 174 1.03 4.26 1.80
N TYR A 175 1.30 2.99 2.14
CA TYR A 175 2.19 2.59 3.24
C TYR A 175 3.52 2.07 2.68
N LEU A 176 4.16 2.90 1.85
CA LEU A 176 5.33 2.53 1.05
C LEU A 176 6.50 2.02 1.90
N GLU A 177 6.79 2.69 3.02
CA GLU A 177 7.89 2.30 3.91
C GLU A 177 7.61 0.97 4.59
N GLN A 178 6.39 0.75 5.09
CA GLN A 178 5.98 -0.53 5.69
C GLN A 178 6.03 -1.65 4.66
N PHE A 179 5.53 -1.40 3.45
CA PHE A 179 5.56 -2.38 2.36
C PHE A 179 6.97 -2.79 1.97
N ARG A 180 7.93 -1.84 2.00
CA ARG A 180 9.35 -2.11 1.74
C ARG A 180 9.98 -2.91 2.87
N HIS A 181 9.83 -2.45 4.10
CA HIS A 181 10.57 -2.95 5.26
C HIS A 181 10.21 -4.38 5.67
N ILE A 182 8.99 -4.85 5.42
CA ILE A 182 8.55 -6.22 5.77
C ILE A 182 9.45 -7.31 5.13
N MET A 183 10.06 -7.03 3.97
CA MET A 183 10.88 -8.00 3.23
C MET A 183 12.38 -7.73 3.31
N ILE A 184 12.82 -6.74 4.09
CA ILE A 184 14.26 -6.43 4.24
C ILE A 184 14.87 -7.36 5.30
N PRO A 185 15.84 -8.22 4.93
CA PRO A 185 16.47 -9.15 5.89
C PRO A 185 17.41 -8.47 6.88
N SER A 186 17.86 -7.22 6.60
CA SER A 186 18.87 -6.56 7.42
C SER A 186 18.24 -5.60 8.43
N GLN A 187 18.51 -5.84 9.71
CA GLN A 187 18.08 -5.00 10.84
C GLN A 187 18.49 -3.52 10.74
N LYS A 188 19.46 -3.18 9.89
CA LYS A 188 20.01 -1.81 9.79
C LYS A 188 19.04 -0.78 9.19
N GLU A 189 18.05 -1.22 8.40
CA GLU A 189 17.11 -0.35 7.70
C GLU A 189 15.72 -0.28 8.36
N TYR A 190 15.49 -1.06 9.41
CA TYR A 190 14.25 -0.93 10.18
C TYR A 190 14.19 0.41 10.91
N PRO A 191 12.97 0.99 11.07
CA PRO A 191 12.75 2.09 12.00
C PRO A 191 13.35 1.79 13.38
N PHE A 192 13.79 2.82 14.09
CA PHE A 192 14.45 2.66 15.39
C PHE A 192 13.67 1.72 16.31
N THR A 193 12.39 1.95 16.51
CA THR A 193 11.53 1.16 17.40
C THR A 193 11.41 -0.30 16.96
N ALA A 194 11.31 -0.57 15.65
CA ALA A 194 11.25 -1.94 15.14
C ALA A 194 12.55 -2.71 15.42
N ARG A 195 13.72 -2.06 15.28
CA ARG A 195 15.02 -2.64 15.64
C ARG A 195 15.12 -2.94 17.14
N VAL A 196 14.63 -2.03 17.97
CA VAL A 196 14.62 -2.22 19.43
C VAL A 196 13.72 -3.41 19.81
N ILE A 197 12.52 -3.48 19.26
CA ILE A 197 11.57 -4.59 19.52
C ILE A 197 12.16 -5.92 19.05
N HIS A 198 12.80 -5.95 17.88
CA HIS A 198 13.45 -7.15 17.39
C HIS A 198 14.56 -7.62 18.33
N TYR A 199 15.44 -6.70 18.74
CA TYR A 199 16.50 -7.00 19.69
C TYR A 199 15.95 -7.51 21.03
N MET A 200 14.88 -6.90 21.55
CA MET A 200 14.20 -7.37 22.77
C MET A 200 13.66 -8.81 22.61
N ARG A 201 13.11 -9.15 21.45
CA ARG A 201 12.59 -10.50 21.16
C ARG A 201 13.71 -11.54 21.08
N GLU A 202 14.82 -11.23 20.42
CA GLU A 202 15.98 -12.11 20.33
C GLU A 202 16.63 -12.36 21.69
N ASN A 203 16.54 -11.39 22.58
CA ASN A 203 17.12 -11.46 23.94
C ASN A 203 16.04 -11.63 25.02
N ILE A 204 14.92 -12.28 24.71
CA ILE A 204 13.75 -12.35 25.59
C ILE A 204 14.06 -13.07 26.92
N GLN A 205 15.01 -14.00 26.92
CA GLN A 205 15.43 -14.74 28.09
C GLN A 205 16.41 -13.98 29.00
N GLN A 206 16.96 -12.85 28.52
CA GLN A 206 17.92 -12.06 29.28
C GLN A 206 17.21 -11.03 30.17
N ASN A 207 17.90 -10.59 31.22
CA ASN A 207 17.47 -9.48 32.07
C ASN A 207 18.07 -8.17 31.59
N LEU A 208 17.61 -7.70 30.41
CA LEU A 208 18.07 -6.42 29.85
C LEU A 208 17.66 -5.23 30.71
N THR A 209 18.59 -4.31 30.92
CA THR A 209 18.33 -3.03 31.56
C THR A 209 18.14 -1.93 30.49
N LEU A 210 17.51 -0.81 30.88
CA LEU A 210 17.39 0.36 30.02
C LEU A 210 18.76 0.89 29.57
N LYS A 211 19.77 0.82 30.44
CA LYS A 211 21.15 1.29 30.18
C LYS A 211 21.81 0.43 29.10
N GLU A 212 21.64 -0.88 29.16
CA GLU A 212 22.19 -1.81 28.17
C GLU A 212 21.50 -1.63 26.81
N LEU A 213 20.16 -1.54 26.76
CA LEU A 213 19.43 -1.25 25.55
C LEU A 213 19.88 0.06 24.91
N ALA A 214 19.92 1.14 25.67
CA ALA A 214 20.34 2.45 25.17
C ALA A 214 21.78 2.43 24.65
N SER A 215 22.68 1.77 25.36
CA SER A 215 24.10 1.62 24.98
C SER A 215 24.25 0.84 23.67
N TYR A 216 23.54 -0.27 23.52
CA TYR A 216 23.56 -1.08 22.30
C TYR A 216 23.16 -0.26 21.05
N PHE A 217 22.13 0.57 21.18
CA PHE A 217 21.68 1.45 20.10
C PHE A 217 22.41 2.79 20.03
N LYS A 218 23.44 3.01 20.85
CA LYS A 218 24.28 4.22 20.89
C LYS A 218 23.50 5.51 21.24
N TYR A 219 22.56 5.40 22.16
CA TYR A 219 21.80 6.54 22.72
C TYR A 219 22.05 6.70 24.22
N SER A 220 21.76 7.90 24.74
CA SER A 220 21.60 8.06 26.18
C SER A 220 20.28 7.41 26.64
N PRO A 221 20.19 6.88 27.89
CA PRO A 221 18.95 6.27 28.39
C PRO A 221 17.72 7.15 28.29
N SER A 222 17.86 8.45 28.58
CA SER A 222 16.74 9.41 28.50
C SER A 222 16.27 9.62 27.07
N HIS A 223 17.20 9.81 26.13
CA HIS A 223 16.86 10.00 24.70
C HIS A 223 16.26 8.72 24.09
N PHE A 224 16.85 7.56 24.40
CA PHE A 224 16.32 6.25 24.00
C PHE A 224 14.86 6.06 24.46
N SER A 225 14.58 6.34 25.75
CA SER A 225 13.23 6.24 26.31
C SER A 225 12.25 7.19 25.64
N ALA A 226 12.66 8.44 25.39
CA ALA A 226 11.80 9.45 24.76
C ALA A 226 11.43 9.06 23.31
N LEU A 227 12.41 8.62 22.51
CA LEU A 227 12.17 8.16 21.14
C LEU A 227 11.23 6.95 21.10
N PHE A 228 11.51 5.94 21.92
CA PHE A 228 10.71 4.72 21.95
C PHE A 228 9.28 4.99 22.44
N PHE A 229 9.12 5.81 23.47
CA PHE A 229 7.81 6.20 23.99
C PHE A 229 7.01 7.02 22.96
N GLY A 230 7.67 7.93 22.25
CA GLY A 230 7.01 8.76 21.22
C GLY A 230 6.35 7.94 20.11
N GLU A 231 6.93 6.79 19.74
CA GLU A 231 6.38 5.92 18.70
C GLU A 231 5.41 4.85 19.25
N THR A 232 5.63 4.36 20.48
CA THR A 232 4.88 3.20 21.03
C THR A 232 3.84 3.58 22.09
N GLY A 233 3.95 4.76 22.67
CA GLY A 233 3.14 5.19 23.83
C GLY A 233 3.47 4.44 25.13
N VAL A 234 4.51 3.58 25.14
CA VAL A 234 4.90 2.74 26.30
C VAL A 234 6.40 2.85 26.55
N SER A 235 6.83 2.87 27.80
CA SER A 235 8.26 2.88 28.11
C SER A 235 8.95 1.59 27.63
N PRO A 236 10.24 1.63 27.22
CA PRO A 236 10.98 0.46 26.72
C PRO A 236 10.92 -0.73 27.66
N MET A 237 11.14 -0.50 28.96
CA MET A 237 11.16 -1.58 29.94
C MET A 237 9.76 -2.20 30.15
N ASN A 238 8.73 -1.39 30.20
CA ASN A 238 7.35 -1.91 30.27
C ASN A 238 6.97 -2.70 29.02
N TYR A 239 7.42 -2.26 27.84
CA TYR A 239 7.23 -2.99 26.60
C TYR A 239 7.95 -4.35 26.65
N PHE A 240 9.20 -4.39 27.12
CA PHE A 240 9.97 -5.62 27.27
C PHE A 240 9.34 -6.61 28.25
N ILE A 241 8.83 -6.12 29.39
CA ILE A 241 8.09 -6.94 30.33
C ILE A 241 6.84 -7.56 29.70
N ARG A 242 6.08 -6.79 28.90
CA ARG A 242 4.90 -7.31 28.19
C ARG A 242 5.30 -8.40 27.20
N LEU A 243 6.40 -8.25 26.47
CA LEU A 243 6.90 -9.31 25.57
C LEU A 243 7.27 -10.59 26.35
N LYS A 244 7.93 -10.46 27.50
CA LYS A 244 8.27 -11.61 28.37
C LYS A 244 7.01 -12.32 28.86
N ILE A 245 6.02 -11.59 29.33
CA ILE A 245 4.74 -12.15 29.80
C ILE A 245 4.03 -12.86 28.64
N GLN A 246 3.96 -12.23 27.47
CA GLN A 246 3.35 -12.85 26.28
C GLN A 246 4.06 -14.15 25.94
N LYS A 247 5.39 -14.17 25.94
CA LYS A 247 6.17 -15.37 25.64
C LYS A 247 5.98 -16.48 26.69
N ALA A 248 5.88 -16.11 27.95
CA ALA A 248 5.57 -17.04 29.03
C ALA A 248 4.17 -17.67 28.85
N CYS A 249 3.16 -16.87 28.50
CA CYS A 249 1.81 -17.40 28.21
C CYS A 249 1.84 -18.36 27.00
N GLU A 250 2.58 -18.03 25.93
CA GLU A 250 2.76 -18.94 24.78
C GLU A 250 3.35 -20.29 25.22
N TYR A 251 4.36 -20.28 26.08
CA TYR A 251 4.95 -21.54 26.59
C TYR A 251 3.96 -22.35 27.44
N ILE A 252 3.17 -21.69 28.28
CA ILE A 252 2.14 -22.37 29.10
C ILE A 252 1.05 -22.98 28.21
N GLU A 253 0.63 -22.28 27.14
CA GLU A 253 -0.45 -22.74 26.26
C GLU A 253 0.01 -23.83 25.26
N LEU A 254 1.24 -23.71 24.75
CA LEU A 254 1.71 -24.50 23.61
C LEU A 254 2.70 -25.61 23.98
N THR A 255 3.16 -25.66 25.24
CA THR A 255 4.16 -26.66 25.69
C THR A 255 3.78 -27.27 27.00
N ASN A 256 4.46 -28.35 27.35
CA ASN A 256 4.33 -29.04 28.67
C ASN A 256 5.40 -28.59 29.69
N MET A 257 6.02 -27.42 29.45
CA MET A 257 7.04 -26.87 30.35
C MET A 257 6.44 -26.51 31.71
N LYS A 258 7.18 -26.80 32.77
CA LYS A 258 6.79 -26.41 34.13
C LYS A 258 7.03 -24.90 34.34
N LEU A 259 6.26 -24.28 35.24
CA LEU A 259 6.40 -22.85 35.54
C LEU A 259 7.81 -22.41 35.93
N ASN A 260 8.55 -23.28 36.62
CA ASN A 260 9.96 -23.03 36.99
C ASN A 260 10.96 -23.16 35.82
N GLU A 261 10.53 -23.72 34.70
CA GLU A 261 11.34 -23.80 33.48
C GLU A 261 11.05 -22.60 32.53
N ILE A 262 9.93 -21.92 32.77
CA ILE A 262 9.49 -20.74 31.98
C ILE A 262 9.97 -19.43 32.64
N ALA A 263 10.16 -19.42 33.97
CA ALA A 263 10.57 -18.26 34.73
C ALA A 263 12.09 -18.01 34.64
#